data_3f2ab5a7c23aeb3011f9bc56816d9297
#
_entry.id   3f2ab5a7c23aeb3011f9bc56816d9297
#
_cell.length_a   1.000
_cell.length_b   1.000
_cell.length_c   1.000
_cell.angle_alpha   90.00
_cell.angle_beta   90.00
_cell.angle_gamma   90.00
#
_symmetry.space_group_name_H-M   'P 1'
#
loop_
_entity.id
_entity.type
_entity.pdbx_description
1 polymer ?
#
loop_
_entity_poly.entity_id
_entity_poly.type
_entity_poly.pdbx_seq_one_letter_code
_entity_poly.pdbx_strand_id
1 'polypeptide(L)'
;MLLPESHSSDYSVALPSLAKLTLCAAAIQAACFSFPALAADNPVVEKTAYSDIISPDPSNPSNWVVNRGTDDPAKGPASISWRHGAATSTLTISASSGQTVKILGGEPLAAVLYYRANGANFTNIKTGELFQATKRNGFGFLAREGKMGSFINNCTIEGGFTGVRFDQTAITTIVNNGTIIGSIKGGNADRTWRSAGMEIMAQNIGSLENSGRIQGNTGLYLEDVWMKEIVNKSGGVIAGTGALSYDKVWNNKPGAANASPGAGISFGYNKVETIRLESGSKTTSQNAAGLFVGTQGNLSTLELQQDAELSGNWGV
;
A
#
# COMPACT_ATOMS: atom_id res chain seq x y z
N MET A 1 -15.93 -32.71 -71.01
CA MET A 1 -15.45 -31.83 -69.96
C MET A 1 -15.54 -32.62 -68.65
N LEU A 2 -14.46 -33.30 -68.26
CA LEU A 2 -14.39 -34.24 -67.16
C LEU A 2 -13.82 -33.50 -65.97
N LEU A 3 -14.48 -33.57 -64.80
CA LEU A 3 -14.01 -33.06 -63.54
C LEU A 3 -13.08 -34.07 -62.87
N PRO A 4 -12.01 -33.67 -62.19
CA PRO A 4 -11.14 -34.62 -61.49
C PRO A 4 -11.68 -34.98 -60.12
N GLU A 5 -11.57 -36.28 -59.77
CA GLU A 5 -11.91 -36.89 -58.50
C GLU A 5 -10.97 -36.39 -57.38
N SER A 6 -11.53 -36.05 -56.23
CA SER A 6 -10.81 -35.71 -55.03
C SER A 6 -10.44 -36.97 -54.24
N HIS A 7 -9.15 -37.27 -54.12
CA HIS A 7 -8.65 -38.28 -53.18
C HIS A 7 -8.63 -37.69 -51.76
N SER A 8 -9.46 -38.23 -50.88
CA SER A 8 -9.35 -38.02 -49.42
C SER A 8 -8.33 -39.02 -48.86
N SER A 9 -7.22 -38.55 -48.37
CA SER A 9 -6.28 -39.34 -47.59
C SER A 9 -6.63 -39.21 -46.11
N ASP A 10 -7.19 -40.29 -45.55
CA ASP A 10 -7.40 -40.43 -44.12
C ASP A 10 -6.06 -40.57 -43.37
N TYR A 11 -5.61 -39.51 -42.71
CA TYR A 11 -4.57 -39.60 -41.71
C TYR A 11 -5.19 -39.83 -40.33
N SER A 12 -5.26 -41.08 -39.89
CA SER A 12 -5.53 -41.38 -38.47
C SER A 12 -4.28 -41.18 -37.64
N VAL A 13 -4.19 -40.02 -36.95
CA VAL A 13 -3.15 -39.78 -35.93
C VAL A 13 -3.64 -40.43 -34.63
N ALA A 14 -2.99 -41.51 -34.21
CA ALA A 14 -3.21 -42.12 -32.92
C ALA A 14 -2.81 -41.13 -31.80
N LEU A 15 -3.79 -40.59 -31.07
CA LEU A 15 -3.55 -39.78 -29.90
C LEU A 15 -2.99 -40.65 -28.78
N PRO A 16 -1.89 -40.27 -28.13
CA PRO A 16 -1.40 -40.96 -26.93
C PRO A 16 -2.45 -40.85 -25.82
N SER A 17 -2.66 -41.96 -25.10
CA SER A 17 -3.72 -42.08 -24.10
C SER A 17 -3.71 -40.94 -23.07
N LEU A 18 -4.87 -40.36 -22.83
CA LEU A 18 -5.07 -39.26 -21.85
C LEU A 18 -4.48 -39.55 -20.45
N ALA A 19 -4.33 -40.82 -20.08
CA ALA A 19 -3.77 -41.22 -18.79
C ALA A 19 -2.29 -40.86 -18.60
N LYS A 20 -1.48 -40.82 -19.68
CA LYS A 20 -0.07 -40.43 -19.59
C LYS A 20 0.12 -38.92 -19.50
N LEU A 21 -0.79 -38.12 -20.07
CA LEU A 21 -0.74 -36.66 -19.94
C LEU A 21 -1.12 -36.19 -18.53
N THR A 22 -2.07 -36.88 -17.88
CA THR A 22 -2.54 -36.51 -16.52
C THR A 22 -1.46 -36.75 -15.48
N LEU A 23 -0.65 -37.81 -15.59
CA LEU A 23 0.46 -38.08 -14.66
C LEU A 23 1.61 -37.08 -14.79
N CYS A 24 1.94 -36.64 -15.99
CA CYS A 24 2.96 -35.60 -16.22
C CYS A 24 2.51 -34.23 -15.69
N ALA A 25 1.23 -33.88 -15.87
CA ALA A 25 0.72 -32.61 -15.35
C ALA A 25 0.69 -32.57 -13.82
N ALA A 26 0.33 -33.67 -13.16
CA ALA A 26 0.36 -33.78 -11.69
C ALA A 26 1.79 -33.75 -11.12
N ALA A 27 2.75 -34.38 -11.80
CA ALA A 27 4.15 -34.35 -11.39
C ALA A 27 4.79 -32.96 -11.58
N ILE A 28 4.41 -32.22 -12.63
CA ILE A 28 4.88 -30.84 -12.86
C ILE A 28 4.26 -29.88 -11.84
N GLN A 29 2.99 -30.04 -11.46
CA GLN A 29 2.40 -29.23 -10.40
C GLN A 29 3.03 -29.48 -9.04
N ALA A 30 3.37 -30.74 -8.69
CA ALA A 30 4.03 -31.07 -7.44
C ALA A 30 5.49 -30.57 -7.38
N ALA A 31 6.20 -30.54 -8.52
CA ALA A 31 7.58 -30.08 -8.59
C ALA A 31 7.73 -28.54 -8.61
N CYS A 32 6.69 -27.80 -9.02
CA CYS A 32 6.76 -26.35 -9.12
C CYS A 32 6.42 -25.61 -7.81
N PHE A 33 6.01 -26.29 -6.74
CA PHE A 33 5.55 -25.62 -5.51
C PHE A 33 6.31 -25.95 -4.23
N SER A 34 7.40 -26.70 -4.31
CA SER A 34 8.28 -26.83 -3.15
C SER A 34 9.45 -25.84 -3.22
N PHE A 35 9.17 -24.54 -3.31
CA PHE A 35 10.16 -23.59 -2.80
C PHE A 35 10.24 -23.83 -1.30
N PRO A 36 11.45 -24.07 -0.73
CA PRO A 36 11.57 -24.07 0.71
C PRO A 36 10.98 -22.76 1.21
N ALA A 37 10.02 -22.82 2.12
CA ALA A 37 9.52 -21.64 2.79
C ALA A 37 10.76 -20.93 3.36
N LEU A 38 11.09 -19.75 2.83
CA LEU A 38 12.16 -18.94 3.40
C LEU A 38 11.81 -18.76 4.87
N ALA A 39 12.73 -19.11 5.74
CA ALA A 39 12.54 -18.94 7.18
C ALA A 39 12.13 -17.48 7.42
N ALA A 40 11.10 -17.30 8.23
CA ALA A 40 10.66 -15.95 8.58
C ALA A 40 11.76 -15.27 9.39
N ASP A 41 12.19 -14.10 8.92
CA ASP A 41 13.18 -13.31 9.63
C ASP A 41 12.51 -12.55 10.79
N ASN A 42 13.25 -12.31 11.84
CA ASN A 42 12.82 -11.42 12.91
C ASN A 42 12.91 -9.96 12.44
N PRO A 43 12.05 -9.05 12.93
CA PRO A 43 12.23 -7.63 12.69
C PRO A 43 13.52 -7.13 13.33
N VAL A 44 14.22 -6.25 12.65
CA VAL A 44 15.51 -5.71 13.10
C VAL A 44 15.51 -4.18 13.03
N VAL A 45 16.29 -3.58 13.89
CA VAL A 45 16.67 -2.16 13.76
C VAL A 45 17.98 -2.09 13.02
N GLU A 46 18.08 -1.21 12.03
CA GLU A 46 19.26 -1.12 11.16
C GLU A 46 20.52 -0.63 11.87
N LYS A 47 20.41 -0.10 13.09
CA LYS A 47 21.56 0.28 13.92
C LYS A 47 21.61 -0.56 15.20
N THR A 48 22.74 -1.16 15.48
CA THR A 48 22.99 -1.98 16.68
C THR A 48 22.78 -1.20 17.99
N ALA A 49 22.98 0.12 17.97
CA ALA A 49 22.72 1.00 19.12
C ALA A 49 21.25 0.99 19.60
N TYR A 50 20.34 0.45 18.81
CA TYR A 50 18.90 0.31 19.12
C TYR A 50 18.45 -1.15 19.11
N SER A 51 19.34 -2.11 19.17
CA SER A 51 18.97 -3.54 19.11
C SER A 51 18.03 -3.98 20.23
N ASP A 52 17.95 -3.22 21.29
CA ASP A 52 17.15 -3.49 22.49
C ASP A 52 15.71 -2.96 22.42
N ILE A 53 15.35 -2.20 21.38
CA ILE A 53 13.99 -1.61 21.28
C ILE A 53 12.94 -2.56 20.72
N ILE A 54 13.37 -3.65 20.09
CA ILE A 54 12.47 -4.69 19.55
C ILE A 54 12.62 -5.94 20.40
N SER A 55 11.51 -6.47 20.86
CA SER A 55 11.47 -7.73 21.61
C SER A 55 10.28 -8.58 21.18
N PRO A 56 10.35 -9.92 21.35
CA PRO A 56 9.16 -10.75 21.25
C PRO A 56 8.08 -10.26 22.23
N ASP A 57 6.82 -10.37 21.83
CA ASP A 57 5.69 -10.09 22.70
C ASP A 57 5.60 -11.18 23.79
N PRO A 58 5.63 -10.83 25.09
CA PRO A 58 5.55 -11.82 26.17
C PRO A 58 4.28 -12.67 26.12
N SER A 59 3.19 -12.16 25.56
CA SER A 59 1.91 -12.87 25.45
C SER A 59 1.85 -13.79 24.22
N ASN A 60 2.60 -13.49 23.19
CA ASN A 60 2.71 -14.28 21.97
C ASN A 60 4.09 -14.11 21.32
N PRO A 61 5.02 -15.04 21.54
CA PRO A 61 6.40 -14.95 21.05
C PRO A 61 6.53 -14.88 19.50
N SER A 62 5.47 -15.19 18.77
CA SER A 62 5.44 -14.98 17.32
C SER A 62 5.22 -13.52 16.91
N ASN A 63 4.78 -12.69 17.86
CA ASN A 63 4.63 -11.26 17.67
C ASN A 63 5.85 -10.49 18.19
N TRP A 64 5.99 -9.27 17.72
CA TRP A 64 7.10 -8.39 18.07
C TRP A 64 6.57 -7.04 18.54
N VAL A 65 7.21 -6.50 19.56
CA VAL A 65 6.86 -5.21 20.16
C VAL A 65 8.03 -4.27 20.05
N VAL A 66 7.76 -3.05 19.60
CA VAL A 66 8.66 -1.90 19.67
C VAL A 66 8.18 -1.01 20.81
N ASN A 67 8.99 -0.81 21.81
CA ASN A 67 8.63 -0.13 23.05
C ASN A 67 9.36 1.22 23.26
N ARG A 68 10.27 1.58 22.37
CA ARG A 68 11.06 2.82 22.41
C ARG A 68 11.37 3.31 21.01
N GLY A 69 11.58 4.61 20.85
CA GLY A 69 11.88 5.24 19.58
C GLY A 69 13.35 5.16 19.16
N THR A 70 13.61 5.64 17.95
CA THR A 70 14.95 5.80 17.35
C THR A 70 15.33 7.25 17.20
N ASP A 71 14.85 8.12 18.08
CA ASP A 71 15.00 9.57 18.04
C ASP A 71 16.08 10.11 19.00
N ASP A 72 16.96 9.26 19.52
CA ASP A 72 18.11 9.67 20.34
C ASP A 72 19.12 10.45 19.48
N PRO A 73 19.35 11.74 19.75
CA PRO A 73 20.25 12.56 18.94
C PRO A 73 21.69 12.05 18.92
N ALA A 74 22.14 11.42 20.01
CA ALA A 74 23.50 10.89 20.11
C ALA A 74 23.72 9.64 19.25
N LYS A 75 22.65 8.86 19.03
CA LYS A 75 22.68 7.65 18.22
C LYS A 75 22.27 7.92 16.77
N GLY A 76 21.55 9.03 16.52
CA GLY A 76 20.96 9.40 15.24
C GLY A 76 19.85 8.44 14.78
N PRO A 77 19.11 8.77 13.73
CA PRO A 77 17.92 8.04 13.29
C PRO A 77 18.24 6.62 12.85
N ALA A 78 17.29 5.70 13.01
CA ALA A 78 17.36 4.33 12.53
C ALA A 78 15.98 3.85 12.07
N SER A 79 15.98 3.02 11.04
CA SER A 79 14.78 2.36 10.53
C SER A 79 14.56 1.01 11.21
N ILE A 80 13.29 0.59 11.25
CA ILE A 80 12.92 -0.77 11.59
C ILE A 80 12.65 -1.50 10.28
N SER A 81 13.24 -2.66 10.07
CA SER A 81 12.98 -3.48 8.91
C SER A 81 12.56 -4.90 9.29
N TRP A 82 11.62 -5.44 8.54
CA TRP A 82 11.17 -6.81 8.67
C TRP A 82 11.12 -7.48 7.30
N ARG A 83 11.98 -8.47 7.12
CA ARG A 83 12.02 -9.29 5.91
C ARG A 83 11.30 -10.61 6.17
N HIS A 84 10.56 -11.09 5.19
CA HIS A 84 9.88 -12.39 5.22
C HIS A 84 9.01 -12.61 6.48
N GLY A 85 8.47 -11.56 7.08
CA GLY A 85 7.64 -11.67 8.28
C GLY A 85 6.58 -12.77 8.14
N ALA A 86 6.50 -13.66 9.12
CA ALA A 86 5.64 -14.85 9.06
C ALA A 86 4.16 -14.50 9.02
N ALA A 87 3.36 -15.33 8.34
CA ALA A 87 1.91 -15.25 8.41
C ALA A 87 1.45 -15.30 9.87
N THR A 88 0.44 -14.51 10.21
CA THR A 88 -0.10 -14.33 11.56
C THR A 88 0.76 -13.59 12.58
N SER A 89 2.05 -13.39 12.32
CA SER A 89 2.90 -12.57 13.18
C SER A 89 2.58 -11.09 13.05
N THR A 90 2.68 -10.36 14.15
CA THR A 90 2.40 -8.91 14.19
C THR A 90 3.60 -8.14 14.72
N LEU A 91 3.98 -7.05 14.06
CA LEU A 91 4.83 -6.02 14.65
C LEU A 91 3.93 -4.95 15.25
N THR A 92 4.01 -4.80 16.55
CA THR A 92 3.26 -3.80 17.31
C THR A 92 4.20 -2.70 17.77
N ILE A 93 3.85 -1.46 17.53
CA ILE A 93 4.54 -0.31 18.14
C ILE A 93 3.65 0.21 19.25
N SER A 94 4.21 0.21 20.47
CA SER A 94 3.50 0.66 21.67
C SER A 94 4.44 1.45 22.57
N ALA A 95 3.92 2.50 23.20
CA ALA A 95 4.62 3.24 24.21
C ALA A 95 4.17 2.78 25.61
N SER A 96 5.07 2.83 26.57
CA SER A 96 4.67 2.80 27.97
C SER A 96 3.82 4.04 28.30
N SER A 97 2.95 3.93 29.29
CA SER A 97 2.07 5.03 29.69
C SER A 97 2.83 6.36 29.83
N GLY A 98 2.35 7.38 29.14
CA GLY A 98 2.94 8.72 29.17
C GLY A 98 4.20 8.94 28.32
N GLN A 99 4.64 7.94 27.56
CA GLN A 99 5.77 8.06 26.63
C GLN A 99 5.32 8.17 25.19
N THR A 100 6.11 8.82 24.37
CA THR A 100 5.97 8.87 22.91
C THR A 100 7.06 8.01 22.27
N VAL A 101 6.67 7.12 21.37
CA VAL A 101 7.62 6.35 20.55
C VAL A 101 7.75 7.06 19.20
N LYS A 102 8.93 7.58 18.89
CA LYS A 102 9.24 8.15 17.59
C LYS A 102 10.19 7.26 16.83
N ILE A 103 9.77 6.76 15.70
CA ILE A 103 10.64 6.03 14.80
C ILE A 103 11.08 6.99 13.70
N LEU A 104 12.28 7.49 13.83
CA LEU A 104 12.91 8.35 12.84
C LEU A 104 13.66 7.47 11.86
N GLY A 105 13.19 7.41 10.62
CA GLY A 105 13.81 6.59 9.58
C GLY A 105 15.23 7.05 9.27
N GLY A 106 16.15 6.11 9.24
CA GLY A 106 17.50 6.28 8.73
C GLY A 106 17.57 6.09 7.21
N GLU A 107 18.76 5.73 6.70
CA GLU A 107 18.90 5.26 5.33
C GLU A 107 18.37 3.83 5.21
N PRO A 108 17.81 3.41 4.05
CA PRO A 108 17.75 4.18 2.84
C PRO A 108 16.37 4.74 2.49
N LEU A 109 15.22 4.25 3.04
CA LEU A 109 13.92 4.55 2.41
C LEU A 109 12.78 4.91 3.37
N ALA A 110 12.62 4.22 4.50
CA ALA A 110 11.42 4.33 5.32
C ALA A 110 11.73 4.29 6.83
N ALA A 111 10.83 4.82 7.65
CA ALA A 111 10.92 4.65 9.10
C ALA A 111 10.61 3.20 9.48
N VAL A 112 9.58 2.60 8.87
CA VAL A 112 9.25 1.17 9.00
C VAL A 112 9.21 0.56 7.61
N LEU A 113 9.96 -0.51 7.39
CA LEU A 113 10.08 -1.22 6.13
C LEU A 113 9.69 -2.69 6.28
N TYR A 114 8.70 -3.12 5.52
CA TYR A 114 8.39 -4.53 5.28
C TYR A 114 8.88 -4.91 3.88
N TYR A 115 9.66 -5.96 3.80
CA TYR A 115 10.18 -6.45 2.53
C TYR A 115 9.86 -7.94 2.37
N ARG A 116 9.19 -8.31 1.28
CA ARG A 116 8.74 -9.68 1.00
C ARG A 116 7.98 -10.30 2.16
N ALA A 117 7.10 -9.51 2.79
CA ALA A 117 6.26 -10.00 3.88
C ALA A 117 5.45 -11.22 3.43
N ASN A 118 5.34 -12.21 4.29
CA ASN A 118 4.61 -13.45 4.03
C ASN A 118 3.34 -13.55 4.91
N GLY A 119 2.46 -12.55 4.82
CA GLY A 119 1.23 -12.48 5.60
C GLY A 119 1.36 -11.79 6.96
N ALA A 120 2.51 -11.19 7.27
CA ALA A 120 2.71 -10.46 8.51
C ALA A 120 1.77 -9.25 8.65
N ASN A 121 1.45 -8.91 9.89
CA ASN A 121 0.59 -7.81 10.25
C ASN A 121 1.40 -6.64 10.84
N PHE A 122 0.84 -5.44 10.73
CA PHE A 122 1.36 -4.24 11.39
C PHE A 122 0.25 -3.56 12.17
N THR A 123 0.55 -3.12 13.39
CA THR A 123 -0.31 -2.22 14.16
C THR A 123 0.53 -1.24 14.98
N ASN A 124 0.00 -0.04 15.20
CA ASN A 124 0.49 0.87 16.22
C ASN A 124 -0.63 1.23 17.19
N ILE A 125 -0.29 1.43 18.44
CA ILE A 125 -1.24 1.68 19.52
C ILE A 125 -1.23 3.18 19.84
N LYS A 126 -2.41 3.77 19.96
CA LYS A 126 -2.59 5.22 20.18
C LYS A 126 -2.16 5.64 21.60
N THR A 127 -0.85 5.72 21.82
CA THR A 127 -0.25 6.25 23.04
C THR A 127 0.75 7.37 22.76
N GLY A 128 0.70 7.93 21.54
CA GLY A 128 1.53 9.06 21.12
C GLY A 128 2.66 8.69 20.17
N GLU A 129 2.57 7.56 19.46
CA GLU A 129 3.58 7.14 18.49
C GLU A 129 3.56 8.05 17.27
N LEU A 130 4.74 8.37 16.81
CA LEU A 130 4.97 9.12 15.59
C LEU A 130 5.97 8.38 14.72
N PHE A 131 5.56 8.09 13.50
CA PHE A 131 6.47 7.61 12.47
C PHE A 131 6.86 8.76 11.57
N GLN A 132 8.15 9.02 11.50
CA GLN A 132 8.65 10.10 10.68
C GLN A 132 9.90 9.67 9.93
N ALA A 133 9.89 9.83 8.61
CA ALA A 133 11.09 9.71 7.80
C ALA A 133 11.86 11.03 7.84
N THR A 134 13.12 10.97 8.24
CA THR A 134 13.97 12.17 8.35
C THR A 134 14.48 12.69 7.03
N LYS A 135 14.29 11.94 5.94
CA LYS A 135 14.80 12.32 4.62
C LYS A 135 13.72 12.85 3.70
N ARG A 136 14.12 13.79 2.85
CA ARG A 136 13.28 14.51 1.91
C ARG A 136 12.47 13.60 0.98
N ASN A 137 12.97 12.39 0.65
CA ASN A 137 12.32 11.39 -0.21
C ASN A 137 12.00 10.10 0.56
N GLY A 138 11.72 10.21 1.87
CA GLY A 138 11.47 9.04 2.71
C GLY A 138 9.99 8.74 2.87
N PHE A 139 9.72 7.48 3.19
CA PHE A 139 8.40 6.98 3.54
C PHE A 139 8.28 6.85 5.06
N GLY A 140 7.10 7.14 5.59
CA GLY A 140 6.82 6.81 6.99
C GLY A 140 6.75 5.30 7.17
N PHE A 141 5.95 4.64 6.33
CA PHE A 141 5.86 3.18 6.24
C PHE A 141 5.98 2.74 4.77
N LEU A 142 6.75 1.70 4.52
CA LEU A 142 6.88 1.07 3.20
C LEU A 142 6.75 -0.44 3.33
N ALA A 143 5.76 -1.03 2.67
CA ALA A 143 5.77 -2.46 2.39
C ALA A 143 6.10 -2.67 0.92
N ARG A 144 7.05 -3.57 0.65
CA ARG A 144 7.53 -3.83 -0.70
C ARG A 144 7.63 -5.31 -0.97
N GLU A 145 6.99 -5.74 -2.06
CA GLU A 145 6.93 -7.13 -2.53
C GLU A 145 6.30 -8.09 -1.49
N GLY A 146 5.40 -8.95 -1.90
CA GLY A 146 4.85 -10.01 -1.04
C GLY A 146 3.41 -9.78 -0.60
N LYS A 147 3.09 -10.21 0.63
CA LYS A 147 1.74 -10.15 1.19
C LYS A 147 1.78 -9.66 2.63
N MET A 148 0.80 -8.84 2.98
CA MET A 148 0.49 -8.49 4.36
C MET A 148 -0.92 -8.96 4.71
N GLY A 149 -1.15 -9.37 5.96
CA GLY A 149 -2.49 -9.67 6.46
C GLY A 149 -3.25 -8.37 6.72
N SER A 150 -2.78 -7.58 7.65
CA SER A 150 -3.38 -6.30 8.00
C SER A 150 -2.34 -5.21 8.24
N PHE A 151 -2.76 -3.97 7.95
CA PHE A 151 -2.08 -2.75 8.35
C PHE A 151 -3.07 -1.90 9.15
N ILE A 152 -2.77 -1.63 10.42
CA ILE A 152 -3.63 -0.85 11.31
C ILE A 152 -2.84 0.34 11.86
N ASN A 153 -3.26 1.54 11.50
CA ASN A 153 -2.69 2.79 11.99
C ASN A 153 -3.64 3.49 12.96
N ASN A 154 -3.26 3.60 14.22
CA ASN A 154 -3.99 4.39 15.23
C ASN A 154 -3.27 5.69 15.63
N CYS A 155 -2.10 5.97 15.06
CA CYS A 155 -1.21 7.06 15.45
C CYS A 155 -0.90 7.97 14.27
N THR A 156 0.24 8.65 14.29
CA THR A 156 0.71 9.49 13.20
C THR A 156 1.83 8.80 12.44
N ILE A 157 1.66 8.65 11.12
CA ILE A 157 2.70 8.23 10.20
C ILE A 157 2.96 9.37 9.23
N GLU A 158 4.21 9.85 9.18
CA GLU A 158 4.61 10.95 8.32
C GLU A 158 5.79 10.55 7.45
N GLY A 159 5.69 10.80 6.17
CA GLY A 159 6.76 10.61 5.21
C GLY A 159 7.19 11.93 4.58
N GLY A 160 8.48 12.14 4.41
CA GLY A 160 9.00 13.31 3.68
C GLY A 160 8.64 13.28 2.20
N PHE A 161 8.20 12.14 1.70
CA PHE A 161 7.65 11.94 0.36
C PHE A 161 6.21 11.40 0.45
N THR A 162 6.02 10.15 0.79
CA THR A 162 4.71 9.52 0.97
C THR A 162 4.58 9.01 2.40
N GLY A 163 3.42 9.21 3.03
CA GLY A 163 3.16 8.73 4.38
C GLY A 163 3.27 7.21 4.45
N VAL A 164 2.43 6.51 3.72
CA VAL A 164 2.38 5.05 3.63
C VAL A 164 2.43 4.61 2.18
N ARG A 165 3.31 3.65 1.85
CA ARG A 165 3.37 3.07 0.52
C ARG A 165 3.33 1.54 0.57
N PHE A 166 2.46 0.97 -0.23
CA PHE A 166 2.41 -0.44 -0.57
C PHE A 166 2.85 -0.61 -2.03
N ASP A 167 4.03 -1.19 -2.23
CA ASP A 167 4.66 -1.38 -3.54
C ASP A 167 4.72 -2.88 -3.83
N GLN A 168 4.00 -3.35 -4.84
CA GLN A 168 3.89 -4.77 -5.18
C GLN A 168 3.52 -5.65 -3.97
N THR A 169 2.70 -5.13 -3.06
CA THR A 169 2.31 -5.82 -1.83
C THR A 169 0.81 -6.01 -1.78
N ALA A 170 0.35 -7.26 -1.80
CA ALA A 170 -1.05 -7.60 -1.55
C ALA A 170 -1.38 -7.42 -0.05
N ILE A 171 -2.54 -6.87 0.24
CA ILE A 171 -3.00 -6.66 1.62
C ILE A 171 -4.46 -7.05 1.75
N THR A 172 -4.79 -7.77 2.83
CA THR A 172 -6.19 -8.14 3.10
C THR A 172 -6.97 -6.95 3.63
N THR A 173 -6.43 -6.20 4.58
CA THR A 173 -7.13 -5.09 5.22
C THR A 173 -6.19 -3.95 5.58
N ILE A 174 -6.59 -2.73 5.23
CA ILE A 174 -5.95 -1.49 5.65
C ILE A 174 -6.95 -0.72 6.52
N VAL A 175 -6.56 -0.38 7.75
CA VAL A 175 -7.37 0.44 8.67
C VAL A 175 -6.56 1.65 9.10
N ASN A 176 -7.09 2.84 8.86
CA ASN A 176 -6.51 4.08 9.36
C ASN A 176 -7.48 4.78 10.32
N ASN A 177 -7.17 4.72 11.60
CA ASN A 177 -7.86 5.45 12.66
C ASN A 177 -7.06 6.69 13.10
N GLY A 178 -5.82 6.80 12.67
CA GLY A 178 -4.89 7.86 13.01
C GLY A 178 -4.70 8.86 11.86
N THR A 179 -3.49 9.38 11.75
CA THR A 179 -3.12 10.37 10.75
C THR A 179 -1.99 9.84 9.88
N ILE A 180 -2.18 9.88 8.56
CA ILE A 180 -1.16 9.54 7.56
C ILE A 180 -0.89 10.78 6.72
N ILE A 181 0.37 11.25 6.71
CA ILE A 181 0.77 12.47 6.02
C ILE A 181 1.93 12.17 5.07
N GLY A 182 1.71 12.46 3.79
CA GLY A 182 2.78 12.63 2.82
C GLY A 182 3.18 14.10 2.70
N SER A 183 4.38 14.38 2.20
CA SER A 183 4.84 15.76 2.04
C SER A 183 3.90 16.57 1.17
N ILE A 184 3.52 17.72 1.67
CA ILE A 184 2.74 18.73 0.92
C ILE A 184 3.68 19.63 0.12
N LYS A 185 4.94 19.76 0.56
CA LYS A 185 5.90 20.76 0.04
C LYS A 185 6.85 20.22 -1.03
N GLY A 186 6.67 18.98 -1.45
CA GLY A 186 7.42 18.39 -2.55
C GLY A 186 8.95 18.42 -2.38
N GLY A 187 9.56 17.25 -2.37
CA GLY A 187 11.00 17.08 -2.57
C GLY A 187 11.40 17.40 -4.02
N ASN A 188 12.42 16.81 -4.59
CA ASN A 188 12.90 17.07 -5.96
C ASN A 188 11.76 17.20 -7.00
N ALA A 189 11.82 18.21 -7.83
CA ALA A 189 10.84 18.55 -8.85
C ALA A 189 10.45 17.36 -9.76
N ASP A 190 11.34 16.40 -9.93
CA ASP A 190 11.16 15.26 -10.82
C ASP A 190 10.28 14.12 -10.26
N ARG A 191 9.98 14.11 -8.95
CA ARG A 191 9.19 13.04 -8.32
C ARG A 191 8.09 13.51 -7.36
N THR A 192 7.92 14.80 -7.20
CA THR A 192 7.02 15.41 -6.21
C THR A 192 5.55 15.19 -6.50
N TRP A 193 5.21 14.90 -7.74
CA TRP A 193 3.86 14.62 -8.18
C TRP A 193 3.26 13.35 -7.53
N ARG A 194 4.10 12.39 -7.11
CA ARG A 194 3.67 11.16 -6.42
C ARG A 194 3.57 11.29 -4.90
N SER A 195 3.79 12.47 -4.35
CA SER A 195 3.71 12.62 -2.90
C SER A 195 2.25 12.47 -2.44
N ALA A 196 1.96 11.33 -1.88
CA ALA A 196 0.63 10.98 -1.42
C ALA A 196 0.59 10.79 0.10
N GLY A 197 -0.58 10.97 0.69
CA GLY A 197 -0.80 10.48 2.04
C GLY A 197 -0.60 8.97 2.06
N MET A 198 -1.33 8.26 1.22
CA MET A 198 -1.15 6.82 1.01
C MET A 198 -1.04 6.52 -0.49
N GLU A 199 -0.08 5.68 -0.84
CA GLU A 199 0.17 5.21 -2.21
C GLU A 199 0.11 3.68 -2.25
N ILE A 200 -0.69 3.12 -3.15
CA ILE A 200 -0.85 1.68 -3.32
C ILE A 200 -0.59 1.35 -4.79
N MET A 201 0.37 0.46 -5.05
CA MET A 201 0.84 0.13 -6.40
C MET A 201 0.87 -1.37 -6.66
N ALA A 202 0.30 -1.74 -7.81
CA ALA A 202 0.44 -3.05 -8.45
C ALA A 202 0.13 -4.26 -7.55
N GLN A 203 -1.07 -4.33 -6.91
CA GLN A 203 -1.52 -5.54 -6.19
C GLN A 203 -3.03 -5.54 -5.87
N ASN A 204 -3.47 -6.69 -5.36
CA ASN A 204 -4.84 -6.89 -4.89
C ASN A 204 -4.97 -6.49 -3.43
N ILE A 205 -5.92 -5.62 -3.16
CA ILE A 205 -6.24 -5.11 -1.82
C ILE A 205 -7.67 -5.52 -1.47
N GLY A 206 -7.87 -6.09 -0.29
CA GLY A 206 -9.22 -6.43 0.15
C GLY A 206 -10.02 -5.18 0.45
N SER A 207 -9.68 -4.45 1.50
CA SER A 207 -10.38 -3.23 1.90
C SER A 207 -9.46 -2.16 2.47
N LEU A 208 -9.89 -0.90 2.32
CA LEU A 208 -9.35 0.24 3.04
C LEU A 208 -10.47 0.92 3.82
N GLU A 209 -10.32 1.03 5.13
CA GLU A 209 -11.21 1.77 6.01
C GLU A 209 -10.47 2.96 6.62
N ASN A 210 -11.04 4.17 6.52
CA ASN A 210 -10.46 5.38 7.06
C ASN A 210 -11.43 6.11 7.98
N SER A 211 -11.18 6.09 9.28
CA SER A 211 -11.86 6.94 10.27
C SER A 211 -10.98 8.09 10.75
N GLY A 212 -9.73 8.12 10.33
CA GLY A 212 -8.74 9.13 10.63
C GLY A 212 -8.50 10.09 9.47
N ARG A 213 -7.25 10.49 9.29
CA ARG A 213 -6.84 11.43 8.25
C ARG A 213 -5.78 10.83 7.34
N ILE A 214 -6.01 10.91 6.01
CA ILE A 214 -5.01 10.60 4.98
C ILE A 214 -4.82 11.87 4.16
N GLN A 215 -3.61 12.45 4.17
CA GLN A 215 -3.34 13.72 3.49
C GLN A 215 -1.98 13.73 2.83
N GLY A 216 -1.92 14.34 1.66
CA GLY A 216 -0.68 14.55 0.91
C GLY A 216 -0.90 15.54 -0.23
N ASN A 217 0.02 15.64 -1.18
CA ASN A 217 -0.28 16.29 -2.44
C ASN A 217 -1.52 15.63 -3.06
N THR A 218 -1.53 14.29 -3.16
CA THR A 218 -2.70 13.45 -3.36
C THR A 218 -3.05 12.76 -2.03
N GLY A 219 -4.32 12.70 -1.66
CA GLY A 219 -4.72 12.00 -0.45
C GLY A 219 -4.43 10.51 -0.55
N LEU A 220 -5.17 9.81 -1.39
CA LEU A 220 -5.01 8.39 -1.71
C LEU A 220 -4.73 8.22 -3.21
N TYR A 221 -3.59 7.61 -3.53
CA TYR A 221 -3.18 7.33 -4.90
C TYR A 221 -3.11 5.82 -5.15
N LEU A 222 -3.79 5.34 -6.19
CA LEU A 222 -3.81 3.93 -6.59
C LEU A 222 -3.27 3.78 -8.01
N GLU A 223 -2.39 2.79 -8.23
CA GLU A 223 -1.83 2.47 -9.55
C GLU A 223 -1.76 0.94 -9.72
N ASP A 224 -2.35 0.41 -10.81
CA ASP A 224 -2.42 -1.03 -11.10
C ASP A 224 -3.01 -1.88 -9.95
N VAL A 225 -4.07 -1.38 -9.31
CA VAL A 225 -4.66 -2.01 -8.12
C VAL A 225 -6.02 -2.61 -8.46
N TRP A 226 -6.28 -3.77 -7.94
CA TRP A 226 -7.63 -4.28 -7.78
C TRP A 226 -8.02 -4.19 -6.31
N MET A 227 -9.02 -3.38 -5.98
CA MET A 227 -9.49 -3.14 -4.62
C MET A 227 -10.98 -3.42 -4.53
N LYS A 228 -11.36 -4.20 -3.51
CA LYS A 228 -12.76 -4.51 -3.28
C LYS A 228 -13.52 -3.29 -2.76
N GLU A 229 -13.01 -2.62 -1.74
CA GLU A 229 -13.74 -1.54 -1.08
C GLU A 229 -12.83 -0.47 -0.50
N ILE A 230 -13.25 0.79 -0.65
CA ILE A 230 -12.73 1.95 0.09
C ILE A 230 -13.88 2.53 0.89
N VAL A 231 -13.75 2.58 2.21
CA VAL A 231 -14.73 3.21 3.10
C VAL A 231 -14.08 4.39 3.81
N ASN A 232 -14.53 5.59 3.47
CA ASN A 232 -14.22 6.77 4.27
C ASN A 232 -15.31 6.92 5.32
N LYS A 233 -15.01 6.50 6.54
CA LYS A 233 -15.97 6.41 7.65
C LYS A 233 -16.32 7.79 8.20
N SER A 234 -17.36 7.85 8.99
CA SER A 234 -17.78 9.08 9.68
C SER A 234 -16.60 9.76 10.39
N GLY A 235 -16.40 11.04 10.14
CA GLY A 235 -15.25 11.82 10.63
C GLY A 235 -13.94 11.58 9.89
N GLY A 236 -13.87 10.58 9.01
CA GLY A 236 -12.69 10.30 8.20
C GLY A 236 -12.42 11.38 7.16
N VAL A 237 -11.16 11.72 6.96
CA VAL A 237 -10.72 12.73 5.99
C VAL A 237 -9.70 12.13 5.04
N ILE A 238 -9.98 12.21 3.73
CA ILE A 238 -9.01 11.93 2.66
C ILE A 238 -8.83 13.23 1.88
N ALA A 239 -7.63 13.83 1.93
CA ALA A 239 -7.42 15.17 1.42
C ALA A 239 -6.19 15.27 0.51
N GLY A 240 -6.41 15.75 -0.71
CA GLY A 240 -5.39 16.21 -1.62
C GLY A 240 -5.18 17.72 -1.48
N THR A 241 -3.93 18.18 -1.43
CA THR A 241 -3.65 19.62 -1.39
C THR A 241 -3.54 20.22 -2.78
N GLY A 242 -3.22 19.40 -3.80
CA GLY A 242 -3.06 19.86 -5.17
C GLY A 242 -1.96 20.91 -5.35
N ALA A 243 -1.03 20.99 -4.40
CA ALA A 243 0.03 22.01 -4.42
C ALA A 243 1.00 21.85 -5.61
N LEU A 244 1.01 20.68 -6.23
CA LEU A 244 1.86 20.32 -7.35
C LEU A 244 0.99 19.96 -8.55
N SER A 245 0.92 20.87 -9.52
CA SER A 245 0.15 20.62 -10.73
C SER A 245 0.86 19.63 -11.66
N TYR A 246 0.06 18.78 -12.26
CA TYR A 246 0.43 17.81 -13.26
C TYR A 246 1.12 18.40 -14.51
N ASP A 247 0.79 19.62 -14.87
CA ASP A 247 1.16 20.24 -16.16
C ASP A 247 2.67 20.37 -16.39
N LYS A 248 3.49 20.28 -15.37
CA LYS A 248 4.94 20.48 -15.53
C LYS A 248 5.75 19.22 -15.83
N VAL A 249 5.20 18.02 -15.63
CA VAL A 249 6.00 16.80 -15.68
C VAL A 249 5.63 15.85 -16.83
N TRP A 250 4.40 15.93 -17.35
CA TRP A 250 3.88 14.89 -18.25
C TRP A 250 3.37 15.34 -19.60
N ASN A 251 3.57 16.60 -19.99
CA ASN A 251 3.05 17.15 -21.25
C ASN A 251 3.42 16.41 -22.53
N ASN A 252 4.25 15.36 -22.48
CA ASN A 252 4.73 14.67 -23.68
C ASN A 252 4.65 13.14 -23.63
N LYS A 253 3.95 12.52 -22.68
CA LYS A 253 3.84 11.04 -22.66
C LYS A 253 2.40 10.56 -22.86
N PRO A 254 2.16 9.67 -23.85
CA PRO A 254 0.88 8.97 -24.00
C PRO A 254 0.62 8.17 -22.72
N GLY A 255 -0.56 8.27 -22.13
CA GLY A 255 -0.95 7.59 -20.89
C GLY A 255 -1.02 8.49 -19.66
N ALA A 256 -0.66 9.75 -19.79
CA ALA A 256 -0.71 10.75 -18.71
C ALA A 256 -2.12 11.05 -18.17
N ALA A 257 -3.16 10.66 -18.89
CA ALA A 257 -4.57 10.87 -18.48
C ALA A 257 -5.04 9.92 -17.35
N ASN A 258 -4.15 9.11 -16.79
CA ASN A 258 -4.55 8.04 -15.87
C ASN A 258 -4.45 8.40 -14.39
N ALA A 259 -4.00 9.59 -14.05
CA ALA A 259 -3.94 10.03 -12.66
C ALA A 259 -4.09 11.55 -12.57
N SER A 260 -4.76 12.04 -11.55
CA SER A 260 -4.79 13.46 -11.19
C SER A 260 -4.01 13.67 -9.89
N PRO A 261 -2.75 14.14 -9.99
CA PRO A 261 -2.05 14.60 -8.81
C PRO A 261 -2.86 15.68 -8.10
N GLY A 262 -2.89 15.62 -6.79
CA GLY A 262 -3.62 16.59 -5.99
C GLY A 262 -5.05 16.22 -5.69
N ALA A 263 -5.60 15.17 -6.27
CA ALA A 263 -6.94 14.70 -5.93
C ALA A 263 -7.05 14.20 -4.48
N GLY A 264 -8.26 14.20 -3.95
CA GLY A 264 -8.55 13.49 -2.70
C GLY A 264 -8.27 12.00 -2.87
N ILE A 265 -8.96 11.35 -3.80
CA ILE A 265 -8.69 9.99 -4.26
C ILE A 265 -8.40 10.03 -5.75
N SER A 266 -7.32 9.40 -6.19
CA SER A 266 -6.94 9.32 -7.60
C SER A 266 -6.58 7.91 -8.00
N PHE A 267 -7.16 7.40 -9.08
CA PHE A 267 -6.75 6.14 -9.68
C PHE A 267 -6.95 6.10 -11.20
N GLY A 268 -6.01 5.43 -11.87
CA GLY A 268 -6.05 5.09 -13.29
C GLY A 268 -5.98 3.58 -13.46
N TYR A 269 -5.70 2.90 -14.44
CA TYR A 269 -5.46 1.46 -14.63
C TYR A 269 -5.90 0.51 -13.48
N ASN A 270 -7.03 0.79 -12.83
CA ASN A 270 -7.43 0.14 -11.59
C ASN A 270 -8.86 -0.34 -11.68
N LYS A 271 -9.18 -1.34 -10.88
CA LYS A 271 -10.55 -1.71 -10.59
C LYS A 271 -10.83 -1.52 -9.10
N VAL A 272 -11.68 -0.56 -8.78
CA VAL A 272 -12.26 -0.38 -7.45
C VAL A 272 -13.72 -0.78 -7.52
N GLU A 273 -14.15 -1.77 -6.72
CA GLU A 273 -15.54 -2.22 -6.78
C GLU A 273 -16.47 -1.21 -6.10
N THR A 274 -16.13 -0.78 -4.90
CA THR A 274 -16.97 0.17 -4.15
C THR A 274 -16.14 1.26 -3.48
N ILE A 275 -16.59 2.51 -3.62
CA ILE A 275 -16.18 3.62 -2.75
C ILE A 275 -17.41 4.06 -1.98
N ARG A 276 -17.34 3.98 -0.65
CA ARG A 276 -18.38 4.45 0.26
C ARG A 276 -17.88 5.62 1.09
N LEU A 277 -18.59 6.73 1.01
CA LEU A 277 -18.37 7.91 1.83
C LEU A 277 -19.50 7.98 2.86
N GLU A 278 -19.18 7.65 4.11
CA GLU A 278 -20.16 7.66 5.20
C GLU A 278 -20.50 9.08 5.65
N SER A 279 -21.63 9.23 6.31
CA SER A 279 -22.11 10.52 6.84
C SER A 279 -21.03 11.25 7.64
N GLY A 280 -20.80 12.53 7.32
CA GLY A 280 -19.78 13.36 7.96
C GLY A 280 -18.34 13.06 7.55
N SER A 281 -18.10 12.14 6.62
CA SER A 281 -16.77 11.94 6.04
C SER A 281 -16.43 13.02 5.00
N LYS A 282 -15.14 13.25 4.76
CA LYS A 282 -14.67 14.24 3.80
C LYS A 282 -13.65 13.64 2.85
N THR A 283 -13.92 13.76 1.56
CA THR A 283 -12.97 13.42 0.49
C THR A 283 -12.81 14.65 -0.38
N THR A 284 -11.69 15.36 -0.21
CA THR A 284 -11.56 16.72 -0.71
C THR A 284 -10.25 16.94 -1.46
N SER A 285 -10.25 17.92 -2.37
CA SER A 285 -9.04 18.47 -2.95
C SER A 285 -9.11 20.00 -2.98
N GLN A 286 -7.97 20.64 -2.71
CA GLN A 286 -7.88 22.10 -2.78
C GLN A 286 -7.79 22.60 -4.22
N ASN A 287 -7.08 21.89 -5.10
CA ASN A 287 -6.76 22.37 -6.46
C ASN A 287 -7.03 21.35 -7.57
N ALA A 288 -7.62 20.20 -7.24
CA ALA A 288 -7.94 19.13 -8.18
C ALA A 288 -9.32 18.54 -7.89
N ALA A 289 -9.62 17.34 -8.35
CA ALA A 289 -10.88 16.67 -8.09
C ALA A 289 -10.89 16.04 -6.67
N GLY A 290 -12.04 16.01 -6.02
CA GLY A 290 -12.23 15.21 -4.80
C GLY A 290 -12.01 13.73 -5.10
N LEU A 291 -12.60 13.22 -6.19
CA LEU A 291 -12.38 11.89 -6.74
C LEU A 291 -12.01 12.01 -8.21
N PHE A 292 -10.92 11.38 -8.62
CA PHE A 292 -10.51 11.28 -10.02
C PHE A 292 -10.40 9.81 -10.43
N VAL A 293 -11.16 9.45 -11.46
CA VAL A 293 -11.09 8.14 -12.12
C VAL A 293 -10.52 8.35 -13.52
N GLY A 294 -9.31 7.87 -13.73
CA GLY A 294 -8.61 8.02 -15.01
C GLY A 294 -9.23 7.14 -16.12
N THR A 295 -8.75 7.34 -17.36
CA THR A 295 -9.35 6.75 -18.57
C THR A 295 -9.42 5.22 -18.60
N GLN A 296 -8.59 4.53 -17.84
CA GLN A 296 -8.59 3.08 -17.67
C GLN A 296 -8.95 2.67 -16.24
N GLY A 297 -9.44 3.62 -15.45
CA GLY A 297 -10.01 3.34 -14.15
C GLY A 297 -11.42 2.78 -14.28
N ASN A 298 -11.75 1.83 -13.42
CA ASN A 298 -13.08 1.26 -13.30
C ASN A 298 -13.57 1.37 -11.86
N LEU A 299 -14.64 2.12 -11.66
CA LEU A 299 -15.37 2.19 -10.40
C LEU A 299 -16.76 1.61 -10.63
N SER A 300 -17.09 0.54 -9.90
CA SER A 300 -18.41 -0.09 -10.07
C SER A 300 -19.49 0.65 -9.30
N THR A 301 -19.20 1.09 -8.08
CA THR A 301 -20.18 1.73 -7.20
C THR A 301 -19.57 2.90 -6.42
N LEU A 302 -20.24 4.05 -6.44
CA LEU A 302 -19.95 5.19 -5.58
C LEU A 302 -21.17 5.44 -4.70
N GLU A 303 -21.01 5.26 -3.38
CA GLU A 303 -22.06 5.50 -2.37
C GLU A 303 -21.72 6.76 -1.57
N LEU A 304 -22.56 7.78 -1.65
CA LEU A 304 -22.48 8.97 -0.81
C LEU A 304 -23.65 8.94 0.17
N GLN A 305 -23.33 8.84 1.45
CA GLN A 305 -24.36 8.98 2.50
C GLN A 305 -24.66 10.47 2.74
N GLN A 306 -25.77 10.73 3.41
CA GLN A 306 -26.15 12.09 3.78
C GLN A 306 -25.01 12.78 4.54
N ASP A 307 -24.74 14.05 4.25
CA ASP A 307 -23.68 14.87 4.84
C ASP A 307 -22.24 14.38 4.58
N ALA A 308 -22.03 13.41 3.68
CA ALA A 308 -20.72 13.10 3.16
C ALA A 308 -20.25 14.20 2.20
N GLU A 309 -19.02 14.66 2.36
CA GLU A 309 -18.42 15.68 1.50
C GLU A 309 -17.51 15.03 0.45
N LEU A 310 -17.81 15.23 -0.82
CA LEU A 310 -16.94 14.96 -1.96
C LEU A 310 -16.76 16.24 -2.74
N SER A 311 -15.61 16.91 -2.61
CA SER A 311 -15.40 18.24 -3.17
C SER A 311 -14.02 18.46 -3.76
N GLY A 312 -13.93 19.34 -4.75
CA GLY A 312 -12.69 19.75 -5.40
C GLY A 312 -12.97 20.88 -6.40
N ASN A 313 -11.93 21.53 -6.90
CA ASN A 313 -12.07 22.61 -7.87
C ASN A 313 -12.62 22.15 -9.22
N TRP A 314 -12.48 20.88 -9.56
CA TRP A 314 -12.90 20.33 -10.85
C TRP A 314 -14.12 19.40 -10.74
N GLY A 315 -14.73 19.33 -9.57
CA GLY A 315 -15.85 18.42 -9.32
C GLY A 315 -15.42 16.96 -9.22
N VAL A 316 -16.24 16.07 -9.76
CA VAL A 316 -16.01 14.62 -9.83
C VAL A 316 -15.65 14.27 -11.26
#